data_1c476e5da609413a9df6841b5fa9ad3c
#
_entry.id   1c476e5da609413a9df6841b5fa9ad3c
#
_cell.length_a   1.000
_cell.length_b   1.000
_cell.length_c   1.000
_cell.angle_alpha   90.00
_cell.angle_beta   90.00
_cell.angle_gamma   90.00
#
_symmetry.space_group_name_H-M   'P 1'
#
loop_
_entity.id
_entity.type
_entity.pdbx_description
1 polymer ?
#
loop_
_entity_poly.entity_id
_entity_poly.type
_entity_poly.pdbx_seq_one_letter_code
_entity_poly.pdbx_strand_id
1 'polypeptide(L)'
;MKILVAHNRYLYRGGEDTVVDAEVNLLRQHGHQVWVYSRDNAEIQYLTPFEAAKTSLWSRQTAQELQKIHQQFSPDLIHAHNTFPLISPSIYGVAQKLRIPVVQTLHNFRLVYPQAMLLREGKHWEACVGKLPWRVVIHQCYRQSLSQTALTSTMLTLQRLKGVWDKQISLFIVLNQLCREIFARGGLPMDKLRIKPNFVESHREPQWQHRRGGLFIGRLSAEKGIDVLDSCDRCLLQRATAGLG
;
A
#
# COMPACT_ATOMS: atom_id res chain seq x y z
N MET A 1 23.90 4.94 -1.78
CA MET A 1 23.00 4.67 -2.92
C MET A 1 22.04 5.84 -3.12
N LYS A 2 21.58 6.04 -4.35
CA LYS A 2 20.52 6.98 -4.70
C LYS A 2 19.20 6.23 -4.79
N ILE A 3 18.27 6.51 -3.90
CA ILE A 3 17.01 5.78 -3.78
C ILE A 3 15.85 6.72 -4.11
N LEU A 4 15.00 6.33 -5.06
CA LEU A 4 13.75 6.99 -5.34
C LEU A 4 12.63 6.29 -4.55
N VAL A 5 12.07 6.95 -3.55
CA VAL A 5 10.90 6.46 -2.82
C VAL A 5 9.65 6.99 -3.50
N ALA A 6 8.75 6.09 -3.91
CA ALA A 6 7.51 6.43 -4.60
C ALA A 6 6.29 6.08 -3.75
N HIS A 7 5.43 7.05 -3.47
CA HIS A 7 4.27 6.86 -2.62
C HIS A 7 3.08 7.73 -3.03
N ASN A 8 1.92 7.12 -3.18
CA ASN A 8 0.66 7.81 -3.39
C ASN A 8 0.00 8.04 -2.02
N ARG A 9 0.04 9.28 -1.54
CA ARG A 9 -0.47 9.68 -0.23
C ARG A 9 -1.99 9.54 -0.16
N TYR A 10 -2.47 9.16 1.02
CA TYR A 10 -3.90 9.10 1.28
C TYR A 10 -4.45 10.50 1.55
N LEU A 11 -5.76 10.70 1.27
CA LEU A 11 -6.46 11.96 1.57
C LEU A 11 -6.36 12.33 3.05
N TYR A 12 -6.43 11.34 3.92
CA TYR A 12 -6.19 11.48 5.35
C TYR A 12 -4.95 10.68 5.71
N ARG A 13 -3.97 11.34 6.33
CA ARG A 13 -2.71 10.69 6.73
C ARG A 13 -2.99 9.44 7.55
N GLY A 14 -2.40 8.33 7.15
CA GLY A 14 -2.55 7.02 7.77
C GLY A 14 -1.24 6.40 8.22
N GLY A 15 -1.32 5.19 8.77
CA GLY A 15 -0.14 4.45 9.21
C GLY A 15 0.86 4.17 8.08
N GLU A 16 0.38 4.00 6.85
CA GLU A 16 1.22 3.79 5.67
C GLU A 16 2.08 5.02 5.37
N ASP A 17 1.48 6.23 5.40
CA ASP A 17 2.24 7.49 5.21
C ASP A 17 3.31 7.66 6.29
N THR A 18 2.99 7.30 7.54
CA THR A 18 3.94 7.36 8.67
C THR A 18 5.11 6.40 8.48
N VAL A 19 4.85 5.19 7.99
CA VAL A 19 5.91 4.20 7.69
C VAL A 19 6.83 4.70 6.57
N VAL A 20 6.27 5.30 5.51
CA VAL A 20 7.07 5.87 4.42
C VAL A 20 7.99 6.97 4.94
N ASP A 21 7.46 7.90 5.74
CA ASP A 21 8.26 8.97 6.32
C ASP A 21 9.38 8.42 7.22
N ALA A 22 9.09 7.42 8.06
CA ALA A 22 10.08 6.77 8.91
C ALA A 22 11.18 6.04 8.09
N GLU A 23 10.80 5.32 7.03
CA GLU A 23 11.78 4.66 6.16
C GLU A 23 12.65 5.66 5.40
N VAL A 24 12.08 6.75 4.91
CA VAL A 24 12.86 7.83 4.26
C VAL A 24 13.89 8.41 5.22
N ASN A 25 13.48 8.68 6.46
CA ASN A 25 14.39 9.20 7.48
C ASN A 25 15.50 8.20 7.80
N LEU A 26 15.15 6.93 8.02
CA LEU A 26 16.11 5.87 8.30
C LEU A 26 17.14 5.72 7.17
N LEU A 27 16.70 5.72 5.92
CA LEU A 27 17.60 5.63 4.75
C LEU A 27 18.57 6.81 4.69
N ARG A 28 18.09 8.03 4.96
CA ARG A 28 18.93 9.25 5.01
C ARG A 28 19.94 9.21 6.15
N GLN A 29 19.53 8.78 7.34
CA GLN A 29 20.42 8.59 8.50
C GLN A 29 21.55 7.58 8.20
N HIS A 30 21.30 6.60 7.35
CA HIS A 30 22.31 5.62 6.92
C HIS A 30 23.11 6.07 5.68
N GLY A 31 23.10 7.36 5.35
CA GLY A 31 23.94 7.94 4.29
C GLY A 31 23.44 7.70 2.86
N HIS A 32 22.17 7.29 2.68
CA HIS A 32 21.59 7.20 1.35
C HIS A 32 21.04 8.56 0.89
N GLN A 33 21.22 8.86 -0.40
CA GLN A 33 20.52 9.99 -1.02
C GLN A 33 19.11 9.55 -1.40
N VAL A 34 18.09 10.22 -0.85
CA VAL A 34 16.70 9.83 -1.04
C VAL A 34 15.91 10.96 -1.68
N TRP A 35 15.40 10.69 -2.90
CA TRP A 35 14.39 11.51 -3.56
C TRP A 35 13.01 10.92 -3.29
N VAL A 36 12.06 11.74 -2.86
CA VAL A 36 10.68 11.31 -2.62
C VAL A 36 9.81 11.79 -3.77
N TYR A 37 9.24 10.85 -4.52
CA TYR A 37 8.21 11.10 -5.52
C TYR A 37 6.85 10.75 -4.93
N SER A 38 6.02 11.74 -4.68
CA SER A 38 4.69 11.54 -4.11
C SER A 38 3.61 12.16 -4.98
N ARG A 39 2.45 11.48 -5.03
CA ARG A 39 1.18 12.00 -5.54
C ARG A 39 0.20 12.00 -4.37
N ASP A 40 -0.78 12.90 -4.40
CA ASP A 40 -1.79 13.01 -3.35
C ASP A 40 -3.17 12.62 -3.87
N ASN A 41 -3.91 11.80 -3.12
CA ASN A 41 -5.28 11.42 -3.48
C ASN A 41 -6.24 12.61 -3.54
N ALA A 42 -5.90 13.75 -2.94
CA ALA A 42 -6.64 14.99 -3.12
C ALA A 42 -6.70 15.44 -4.58
N GLU A 43 -5.69 15.09 -5.40
CA GLU A 43 -5.67 15.40 -6.82
C GLU A 43 -6.82 14.75 -7.61
N ILE A 44 -7.39 13.63 -7.09
CA ILE A 44 -8.47 12.88 -7.75
C ILE A 44 -9.73 13.74 -7.89
N GLN A 45 -9.98 14.67 -6.98
CA GLN A 45 -11.15 15.56 -7.02
C GLN A 45 -11.17 16.48 -8.27
N TYR A 46 -10.01 16.70 -8.87
CA TYR A 46 -9.86 17.53 -10.08
C TYR A 46 -9.91 16.71 -11.37
N LEU A 47 -10.03 15.39 -11.27
CA LEU A 47 -10.10 14.48 -12.42
C LEU A 47 -11.55 14.07 -12.69
N THR A 48 -11.89 14.01 -13.97
CA THR A 48 -13.14 13.32 -14.35
C THR A 48 -13.03 11.82 -14.04
N PRO A 49 -14.14 11.11 -13.86
CA PRO A 49 -14.11 9.66 -13.65
C PRO A 49 -13.34 8.89 -14.74
N PHE A 50 -13.41 9.35 -15.98
CA PHE A 50 -12.68 8.75 -17.10
C PHE A 50 -11.17 8.99 -16.99
N GLU A 51 -10.74 10.20 -16.65
CA GLU A 51 -9.33 10.53 -16.44
C GLU A 51 -8.75 9.76 -15.25
N ALA A 52 -9.49 9.68 -14.14
CA ALA A 52 -9.08 8.89 -12.98
C ALA A 52 -8.92 7.40 -13.33
N ALA A 53 -9.85 6.84 -14.11
CA ALA A 53 -9.77 5.47 -14.60
C ALA A 53 -8.54 5.26 -15.51
N LYS A 54 -8.33 6.14 -16.48
CA LYS A 54 -7.18 6.09 -17.38
C LYS A 54 -5.86 6.21 -16.63
N THR A 55 -5.79 7.15 -15.68
CA THR A 55 -4.59 7.36 -14.84
C THR A 55 -4.29 6.14 -13.98
N SER A 56 -5.30 5.49 -13.40
CA SER A 56 -5.09 4.28 -12.57
C SER A 56 -4.58 3.07 -13.38
N LEU A 57 -4.91 3.00 -14.67
CA LEU A 57 -4.37 1.98 -15.57
C LEU A 57 -2.95 2.30 -16.04
N TRP A 58 -2.71 3.57 -16.42
CA TRP A 58 -1.42 4.06 -16.89
C TRP A 58 -1.32 5.58 -16.74
N SER A 59 -0.52 6.06 -15.80
CA SER A 59 -0.26 7.47 -15.57
C SER A 59 0.84 7.99 -16.53
N ARG A 60 0.44 8.78 -17.51
CA ARG A 60 1.40 9.46 -18.40
C ARG A 60 2.28 10.45 -17.63
N GLN A 61 1.67 11.14 -16.68
CA GLN A 61 2.38 12.10 -15.82
C GLN A 61 3.48 11.39 -15.03
N THR A 62 3.17 10.30 -14.32
CA THR A 62 4.20 9.51 -13.61
C THR A 62 5.31 9.05 -14.55
N ALA A 63 4.95 8.61 -15.75
CA ALA A 63 5.96 8.16 -16.73
C ALA A 63 6.92 9.28 -17.14
N GLN A 64 6.42 10.49 -17.37
CA GLN A 64 7.21 11.65 -17.72
C GLN A 64 8.06 12.16 -16.55
N GLU A 65 7.47 12.24 -15.36
CA GLU A 65 8.16 12.71 -14.16
C GLU A 65 9.28 11.75 -13.75
N LEU A 66 9.06 10.44 -13.86
CA LEU A 66 10.09 9.44 -13.56
C LEU A 66 11.28 9.55 -14.54
N GLN A 67 11.04 9.85 -15.82
CA GLN A 67 12.10 10.10 -16.79
C GLN A 67 12.91 11.35 -16.43
N LYS A 68 12.24 12.45 -16.02
CA LYS A 68 12.91 13.67 -15.56
C LYS A 68 13.73 13.43 -14.31
N ILE A 69 13.17 12.71 -13.33
CA ILE A 69 13.88 12.35 -12.10
C ILE A 69 15.10 11.48 -12.43
N HIS A 70 14.99 10.56 -13.37
CA HIS A 70 16.13 9.75 -13.79
C HIS A 70 17.25 10.59 -14.40
N GLN A 71 16.94 11.57 -15.24
CA GLN A 71 17.92 12.49 -15.81
C GLN A 71 18.64 13.35 -14.75
N GLN A 72 17.91 13.77 -13.70
CA GLN A 72 18.44 14.69 -12.68
C GLN A 72 19.14 13.94 -11.53
N PHE A 73 18.62 12.79 -11.15
CA PHE A 73 19.02 12.08 -9.92
C PHE A 73 19.70 10.75 -10.20
N SER A 74 19.36 10.08 -11.31
CA SER A 74 19.88 8.75 -11.68
C SER A 74 19.76 7.75 -10.50
N PRO A 75 18.54 7.38 -10.06
CA PRO A 75 18.39 6.48 -8.92
C PRO A 75 18.92 5.09 -9.22
N ASP A 76 19.60 4.50 -8.23
CA ASP A 76 20.08 3.12 -8.26
C ASP A 76 18.93 2.12 -8.01
N LEU A 77 17.86 2.59 -7.33
CA LEU A 77 16.73 1.78 -6.86
C LEU A 77 15.47 2.63 -6.78
N ILE A 78 14.34 2.06 -7.15
CA ILE A 78 13.02 2.59 -6.82
C ILE A 78 12.42 1.75 -5.69
N HIS A 79 12.12 2.39 -4.56
CA HIS A 79 11.33 1.79 -3.48
C HIS A 79 9.90 2.32 -3.56
N ALA A 80 8.99 1.49 -4.07
CA ALA A 80 7.59 1.83 -4.22
C ALA A 80 6.79 1.33 -3.00
N HIS A 81 5.88 2.16 -2.50
CA HIS A 81 4.91 1.81 -1.46
C HIS A 81 3.52 1.72 -2.07
N ASN A 82 2.65 2.71 -1.84
CA ASN A 82 1.37 2.76 -2.51
C ASN A 82 1.51 3.43 -3.89
N THR A 83 1.14 2.72 -4.94
CA THR A 83 1.15 3.27 -6.30
C THR A 83 -0.26 3.57 -6.85
N PHE A 84 -1.31 3.22 -6.09
CA PHE A 84 -2.69 3.36 -6.53
C PHE A 84 -3.36 4.59 -5.90
N PRO A 85 -4.14 5.38 -6.69
CA PRO A 85 -4.42 5.19 -8.12
C PRO A 85 -3.57 6.04 -9.06
N LEU A 86 -2.89 7.11 -8.58
CA LEU A 86 -2.33 8.18 -9.42
C LEU A 86 -0.95 7.87 -9.98
N ILE A 87 -0.08 7.22 -9.19
CA ILE A 87 1.23 6.77 -9.67
C ILE A 87 1.05 5.65 -10.69
N SER A 88 0.12 4.72 -10.42
CA SER A 88 -0.25 3.60 -11.27
C SER A 88 0.89 2.60 -11.58
N PRO A 89 0.61 1.47 -12.21
CA PRO A 89 1.65 0.53 -12.65
C PRO A 89 2.63 1.08 -13.70
N SER A 90 2.40 2.31 -14.21
CA SER A 90 3.34 2.95 -15.15
C SER A 90 4.76 3.08 -14.58
N ILE A 91 4.89 3.23 -13.25
CA ILE A 91 6.20 3.29 -12.59
C ILE A 91 7.05 2.05 -12.87
N TYR A 92 6.46 0.85 -12.85
CA TYR A 92 7.19 -0.40 -13.09
C TYR A 92 7.64 -0.52 -14.55
N GLY A 93 6.75 -0.18 -15.50
CA GLY A 93 7.08 -0.23 -16.92
C GLY A 93 8.15 0.78 -17.33
N VAL A 94 8.17 1.97 -16.74
CA VAL A 94 9.21 2.97 -16.97
C VAL A 94 10.52 2.55 -16.29
N ALA A 95 10.47 2.08 -15.04
CA ALA A 95 11.64 1.57 -14.33
C ALA A 95 12.35 0.46 -15.12
N GLN A 96 11.57 -0.48 -15.68
CA GLN A 96 12.11 -1.54 -16.53
C GLN A 96 12.84 -0.99 -17.76
N LYS A 97 12.26 -0.01 -18.45
CA LYS A 97 12.90 0.64 -19.61
C LYS A 97 14.20 1.35 -19.24
N LEU A 98 14.23 1.97 -18.07
CA LEU A 98 15.40 2.67 -17.53
C LEU A 98 16.39 1.72 -16.84
N ARG A 99 16.09 0.42 -16.75
CA ARG A 99 16.88 -0.61 -16.07
C ARG A 99 17.12 -0.31 -14.59
N ILE A 100 16.14 0.30 -13.93
CA ILE A 100 16.19 0.60 -12.51
C ILE A 100 15.44 -0.52 -11.77
N PRO A 101 16.07 -1.24 -10.83
CA PRO A 101 15.39 -2.26 -10.02
C PRO A 101 14.31 -1.63 -9.15
N VAL A 102 13.22 -2.37 -8.94
CA VAL A 102 12.09 -1.93 -8.11
C VAL A 102 11.91 -2.86 -6.92
N VAL A 103 11.87 -2.30 -5.73
CA VAL A 103 11.41 -2.94 -4.50
C VAL A 103 10.02 -2.38 -4.18
N GLN A 104 9.06 -3.26 -3.88
CA GLN A 104 7.69 -2.87 -3.55
C GLN A 104 7.32 -3.31 -2.15
N THR A 105 7.01 -2.37 -1.25
CA THR A 105 6.41 -2.70 0.05
C THR A 105 4.90 -2.85 -0.08
N LEU A 106 4.37 -3.95 0.43
CA LEU A 106 2.95 -4.31 0.37
C LEU A 106 2.29 -4.06 1.71
N HIS A 107 1.61 -2.91 1.85
CA HIS A 107 0.91 -2.51 3.08
C HIS A 107 -0.53 -3.04 3.16
N ASN A 108 -1.08 -3.47 2.03
CA ASN A 108 -2.45 -3.99 1.91
C ASN A 108 -2.51 -5.04 0.79
N PHE A 109 -3.59 -5.80 0.72
CA PHE A 109 -3.73 -6.94 -0.20
C PHE A 109 -4.20 -6.57 -1.61
N ARG A 110 -4.09 -5.31 -2.04
CA ARG A 110 -4.61 -4.85 -3.34
C ARG A 110 -4.08 -5.62 -4.54
N LEU A 111 -2.83 -6.04 -4.53
CA LEU A 111 -2.27 -6.79 -5.66
C LEU A 111 -2.93 -8.15 -5.89
N VAL A 112 -3.57 -8.72 -4.87
CA VAL A 112 -4.21 -10.03 -4.93
C VAL A 112 -5.73 -9.97 -4.68
N TYR A 113 -6.23 -8.83 -4.16
CA TYR A 113 -7.63 -8.60 -3.87
C TYR A 113 -8.02 -7.12 -4.08
N PRO A 114 -8.92 -6.78 -5.02
CA PRO A 114 -9.21 -5.39 -5.41
C PRO A 114 -9.64 -4.46 -4.27
N GLN A 115 -10.36 -4.97 -3.26
CA GLN A 115 -10.79 -4.19 -2.10
C GLN A 115 -9.64 -3.91 -1.11
N ALA A 116 -8.53 -4.68 -1.19
CA ALA A 116 -7.31 -4.54 -0.39
C ALA A 116 -7.34 -5.06 1.05
N MET A 117 -8.49 -5.30 1.68
CA MET A 117 -8.58 -5.66 3.10
C MET A 117 -8.97 -7.12 3.38
N LEU A 118 -9.30 -7.91 2.36
CA LEU A 118 -9.83 -9.29 2.51
C LEU A 118 -11.05 -9.37 3.43
N LEU A 119 -11.88 -8.33 3.40
CA LEU A 119 -13.10 -8.22 4.20
C LEU A 119 -14.32 -8.09 3.29
N ARG A 120 -15.38 -8.80 3.65
CA ARG A 120 -16.70 -8.66 3.05
C ARG A 120 -17.78 -8.82 4.13
N GLU A 121 -18.70 -7.84 4.25
CA GLU A 121 -19.80 -7.89 5.20
C GLU A 121 -19.33 -8.19 6.64
N GLY A 122 -18.21 -7.55 7.06
CA GLY A 122 -17.62 -7.75 8.38
C GLY A 122 -16.91 -9.09 8.59
N LYS A 123 -16.83 -9.96 7.56
CA LYS A 123 -16.20 -11.28 7.65
C LYS A 123 -14.95 -11.36 6.78
N HIS A 124 -14.01 -12.19 7.20
CA HIS A 124 -12.83 -12.49 6.40
C HIS A 124 -13.23 -13.20 5.09
N TRP A 125 -12.69 -12.71 3.95
CA TRP A 125 -13.07 -13.21 2.63
C TRP A 125 -11.88 -13.33 1.69
N GLU A 126 -11.47 -14.56 1.39
CA GLU A 126 -10.34 -14.86 0.49
C GLU A 126 -10.74 -15.54 -0.83
N ALA A 127 -12.02 -15.64 -1.15
CA ALA A 127 -12.50 -16.46 -2.27
C ALA A 127 -11.92 -16.09 -3.65
N CYS A 128 -11.32 -14.91 -3.79
CA CYS A 128 -10.74 -14.42 -5.04
C CYS A 128 -9.20 -14.41 -5.03
N VAL A 129 -8.55 -14.78 -3.90
CA VAL A 129 -7.09 -14.86 -3.83
C VAL A 129 -6.60 -15.99 -4.76
N GLY A 130 -5.69 -15.68 -5.66
CA GLY A 130 -5.18 -16.62 -6.66
C GLY A 130 -6.11 -16.94 -7.83
N LYS A 131 -7.30 -16.35 -7.88
CA LYS A 131 -8.30 -16.56 -8.94
C LYS A 131 -8.60 -15.28 -9.70
N LEU A 132 -9.31 -15.40 -10.83
CA LEU A 132 -9.83 -14.23 -11.52
C LEU A 132 -10.85 -13.50 -10.63
N PRO A 133 -10.78 -12.16 -10.54
CA PRO A 133 -11.54 -11.38 -9.56
C PRO A 133 -13.00 -11.08 -9.99
N TRP A 134 -13.65 -11.97 -10.79
CA TRP A 134 -15.01 -11.76 -11.26
C TRP A 134 -16.06 -11.72 -10.13
N ARG A 135 -15.84 -12.54 -9.07
CA ARG A 135 -16.74 -12.55 -7.91
C ARG A 135 -16.70 -11.21 -7.16
N VAL A 136 -15.53 -10.57 -7.08
CA VAL A 136 -15.38 -9.24 -6.44
C VAL A 136 -16.20 -8.21 -7.21
N VAL A 137 -16.26 -8.31 -8.54
CA VAL A 137 -17.03 -7.40 -9.40
C VAL A 137 -18.53 -7.58 -9.16
N ILE A 138 -19.03 -8.82 -9.17
CA ILE A 138 -20.46 -9.11 -8.93
C ILE A 138 -20.89 -8.58 -7.55
N HIS A 139 -20.03 -8.77 -6.53
CA HIS A 139 -20.33 -8.35 -5.16
C HIS A 139 -19.96 -6.88 -4.88
N GLN A 140 -19.52 -6.11 -5.88
CA GLN A 140 -19.17 -4.69 -5.75
C GLN A 140 -18.26 -4.40 -4.54
N CYS A 141 -17.27 -5.28 -4.29
CA CYS A 141 -16.49 -5.26 -3.05
C CYS A 141 -15.65 -4.00 -2.86
N TYR A 142 -15.33 -3.26 -3.93
CA TYR A 142 -14.57 -2.02 -3.82
C TYR A 142 -15.50 -0.81 -3.84
N ARG A 143 -15.60 -0.11 -2.69
CA ARG A 143 -16.42 1.10 -2.49
C ARG A 143 -17.91 0.91 -2.82
N GLN A 144 -18.43 -0.32 -2.75
CA GLN A 144 -19.80 -0.65 -3.12
C GLN A 144 -20.19 -0.14 -4.52
N SER A 145 -19.23 -0.13 -5.44
CA SER A 145 -19.40 0.38 -6.79
C SER A 145 -18.98 -0.66 -7.82
N LEU A 146 -19.91 -1.01 -8.71
CA LEU A 146 -19.64 -1.97 -9.80
C LEU A 146 -18.53 -1.46 -10.72
N SER A 147 -18.62 -0.20 -11.16
CA SER A 147 -17.67 0.41 -12.09
C SER A 147 -16.26 0.51 -11.51
N GLN A 148 -16.14 0.97 -10.26
CA GLN A 148 -14.83 1.09 -9.59
C GLN A 148 -14.23 -0.28 -9.29
N THR A 149 -15.05 -1.27 -8.92
CA THR A 149 -14.61 -2.65 -8.70
C THR A 149 -14.15 -3.27 -10.01
N ALA A 150 -14.91 -3.12 -11.09
CA ALA A 150 -14.57 -3.63 -12.42
C ALA A 150 -13.26 -3.01 -12.93
N LEU A 151 -13.10 -1.69 -12.80
CA LEU A 151 -11.88 -0.99 -13.18
C LEU A 151 -10.64 -1.53 -12.45
N THR A 152 -10.72 -1.61 -11.11
CA THR A 152 -9.61 -2.11 -10.29
C THR A 152 -9.29 -3.56 -10.60
N SER A 153 -10.31 -4.41 -10.77
CA SER A 153 -10.16 -5.80 -11.16
C SER A 153 -9.52 -5.96 -12.53
N THR A 154 -9.94 -5.14 -13.50
CA THR A 154 -9.37 -5.12 -14.85
C THR A 154 -7.90 -4.70 -14.81
N MET A 155 -7.57 -3.65 -14.08
CA MET A 155 -6.19 -3.19 -13.90
C MET A 155 -5.31 -4.31 -13.35
N LEU A 156 -5.71 -4.94 -12.25
CA LEU A 156 -4.94 -6.04 -11.64
C LEU A 156 -4.79 -7.25 -12.58
N THR A 157 -5.85 -7.61 -13.28
CA THR A 157 -5.83 -8.73 -14.24
C THR A 157 -4.88 -8.44 -15.39
N LEU A 158 -4.95 -7.25 -15.99
CA LEU A 158 -4.06 -6.84 -17.08
C LEU A 158 -2.59 -6.84 -16.64
N GLN A 159 -2.29 -6.32 -15.43
CA GLN A 159 -0.92 -6.31 -14.91
C GLN A 159 -0.39 -7.72 -14.65
N ARG A 160 -1.25 -8.61 -14.14
CA ARG A 160 -0.92 -10.03 -13.97
C ARG A 160 -0.64 -10.72 -15.31
N LEU A 161 -1.52 -10.55 -16.30
CA LEU A 161 -1.34 -11.12 -17.65
C LEU A 161 -0.07 -10.62 -18.35
N LYS A 162 0.30 -9.37 -18.13
CA LYS A 162 1.57 -8.80 -18.62
C LYS A 162 2.79 -9.30 -17.86
N GLY A 163 2.61 -10.04 -16.77
CA GLY A 163 3.70 -10.51 -15.91
C GLY A 163 4.44 -9.38 -15.20
N VAL A 164 3.77 -8.27 -14.87
CA VAL A 164 4.41 -7.12 -14.21
C VAL A 164 5.02 -7.52 -12.88
N TRP A 165 4.30 -8.32 -12.09
CA TRP A 165 4.76 -8.78 -10.78
C TRP A 165 6.00 -9.68 -10.87
N ASP A 166 6.08 -10.48 -11.91
CA ASP A 166 7.18 -11.42 -12.10
C ASP A 166 8.40 -10.77 -12.76
N LYS A 167 8.18 -9.86 -13.72
CA LYS A 167 9.24 -9.37 -14.62
C LYS A 167 9.74 -7.98 -14.28
N GLN A 168 8.89 -7.12 -13.68
CA GLN A 168 9.21 -5.70 -13.50
C GLN A 168 9.52 -5.33 -12.05
N ILE A 169 9.17 -6.20 -11.09
CA ILE A 169 9.47 -5.99 -9.68
C ILE A 169 10.55 -6.97 -9.26
N SER A 170 11.62 -6.45 -8.69
CA SER A 170 12.77 -7.23 -8.27
C SER A 170 12.51 -7.94 -6.94
N LEU A 171 11.83 -7.26 -6.01
CA LEU A 171 11.58 -7.76 -4.65
C LEU A 171 10.28 -7.15 -4.09
N PHE A 172 9.56 -7.96 -3.32
CA PHE A 172 8.42 -7.51 -2.50
C PHE A 172 8.77 -7.57 -1.02
N ILE A 173 8.44 -6.52 -0.30
CA ILE A 173 8.48 -6.46 1.16
C ILE A 173 7.07 -6.68 1.68
N VAL A 174 6.90 -7.64 2.57
CA VAL A 174 5.65 -7.97 3.27
C VAL A 174 5.83 -7.84 4.77
N LEU A 175 4.75 -7.52 5.50
CA LEU A 175 4.86 -7.12 6.89
C LEU A 175 5.04 -8.28 7.87
N ASN A 176 4.54 -9.47 7.53
CA ASN A 176 4.62 -10.66 8.39
C ASN A 176 4.46 -11.95 7.57
N GLN A 177 4.55 -13.10 8.26
CA GLN A 177 4.45 -14.42 7.65
C GLN A 177 3.08 -14.68 7.02
N LEU A 178 1.98 -14.27 7.67
CA LEU A 178 0.64 -14.41 7.12
C LEU A 178 0.47 -13.65 5.80
N CYS A 179 0.96 -12.41 5.74
CA CYS A 179 0.96 -11.63 4.51
C CYS A 179 1.75 -12.35 3.40
N ARG A 180 2.93 -12.89 3.72
CA ARG A 180 3.75 -13.64 2.78
C ARG A 180 3.00 -14.82 2.17
N GLU A 181 2.31 -15.60 2.99
CA GLU A 181 1.53 -16.77 2.55
C GLU A 181 0.34 -16.37 1.67
N ILE A 182 -0.41 -15.33 2.06
CA ILE A 182 -1.54 -14.82 1.28
C ILE A 182 -1.07 -14.30 -0.09
N PHE A 183 0.02 -13.54 -0.13
CA PHE A 183 0.56 -13.03 -1.40
C PHE A 183 1.08 -14.14 -2.29
N ALA A 184 1.75 -15.15 -1.74
CA ALA A 184 2.20 -16.32 -2.48
C ALA A 184 1.01 -17.11 -3.06
N ARG A 185 -0.01 -17.40 -2.25
CA ARG A 185 -1.28 -18.00 -2.74
C ARG A 185 -1.99 -17.13 -3.77
N GLY A 186 -1.82 -15.82 -3.66
CA GLY A 186 -2.30 -14.83 -4.62
C GLY A 186 -1.56 -14.81 -5.94
N GLY A 187 -0.47 -15.60 -6.07
CA GLY A 187 0.31 -15.76 -7.29
C GLY A 187 1.51 -14.81 -7.42
N LEU A 188 1.98 -14.20 -6.31
CA LEU A 188 3.27 -13.51 -6.33
C LEU A 188 4.42 -14.52 -6.15
N PRO A 189 5.58 -14.31 -6.81
CA PRO A 189 6.73 -15.20 -6.71
C PRO A 189 7.25 -15.29 -5.28
N MET A 190 7.26 -16.49 -4.71
CA MET A 190 7.65 -16.74 -3.31
C MET A 190 9.11 -16.37 -3.05
N ASP A 191 9.97 -16.58 -4.02
CA ASP A 191 11.41 -16.26 -3.99
C ASP A 191 11.68 -14.75 -3.95
N LYS A 192 10.71 -13.92 -4.36
CA LYS A 192 10.79 -12.46 -4.28
C LYS A 192 10.17 -11.87 -3.00
N LEU A 193 9.48 -12.66 -2.18
CA LEU A 193 8.81 -12.18 -0.97
C LEU A 193 9.75 -12.20 0.23
N ARG A 194 10.00 -11.02 0.84
CA ARG A 194 10.81 -10.85 2.06
C ARG A 194 9.99 -10.22 3.16
N ILE A 195 10.14 -10.73 4.37
CA ILE A 195 9.43 -10.17 5.54
C ILE A 195 10.26 -9.04 6.13
N LYS A 196 9.65 -7.87 6.25
CA LYS A 196 10.16 -6.71 6.99
C LYS A 196 8.97 -6.04 7.69
N PRO A 197 8.84 -6.20 9.01
CA PRO A 197 7.78 -5.52 9.78
C PRO A 197 7.91 -4.00 9.69
N ASN A 198 6.81 -3.30 9.92
CA ASN A 198 6.86 -1.89 10.20
C ASN A 198 7.61 -1.65 11.51
N PHE A 199 8.27 -0.52 11.61
CA PHE A 199 9.01 -0.12 12.82
C PHE A 199 8.60 1.26 13.25
N VAL A 200 8.91 1.58 14.50
CA VAL A 200 8.82 2.93 15.05
C VAL A 200 10.14 3.27 15.69
N GLU A 201 10.60 4.50 15.52
CA GLU A 201 11.70 5.02 16.32
C GLU A 201 11.20 5.28 17.74
N SER A 202 11.81 4.63 18.72
CA SER A 202 11.55 4.90 20.12
C SER A 202 12.82 5.42 20.78
N HIS A 203 12.74 6.64 21.30
CA HIS A 203 13.83 7.25 22.09
C HIS A 203 13.70 6.94 23.58
N ARG A 204 12.70 6.17 23.99
CA ARG A 204 12.45 5.81 25.38
C ARG A 204 12.34 4.31 25.54
N GLU A 205 12.99 3.80 26.57
CA GLU A 205 12.82 2.40 26.97
C GLU A 205 11.40 2.17 27.51
N PRO A 206 10.73 1.07 27.11
CA PRO A 206 9.41 0.76 27.61
C PRO A 206 9.42 0.47 29.11
N GLN A 207 8.55 1.13 29.86
CA GLN A 207 8.39 0.88 31.30
C GLN A 207 7.40 -0.28 31.53
N TRP A 208 7.89 -1.50 31.47
CA TRP A 208 7.07 -2.72 31.55
C TRP A 208 6.39 -2.91 32.89
N GLN A 209 6.98 -2.41 33.98
CA GLN A 209 6.53 -2.63 35.36
C GLN A 209 5.29 -1.82 35.76
N HIS A 210 4.93 -0.77 35.01
CA HIS A 210 3.82 0.13 35.34
C HIS A 210 2.64 0.03 34.38
N ARG A 211 2.52 -1.10 33.68
CA ARG A 211 1.42 -1.29 32.74
C ARG A 211 0.13 -1.62 33.45
N ARG A 212 -0.94 -0.86 33.16
CA ARG A 212 -2.31 -1.12 33.63
C ARG A 212 -3.30 -0.81 32.52
N GLY A 213 -4.36 -1.64 32.40
CA GLY A 213 -5.42 -1.44 31.41
C GLY A 213 -5.01 -1.76 30.00
N GLY A 214 -5.90 -1.46 29.03
CA GLY A 214 -5.72 -1.61 27.60
C GLY A 214 -5.75 -0.25 26.92
N LEU A 215 -4.97 -0.10 25.83
CA LEU A 215 -4.97 1.09 25.00
C LEU A 215 -5.33 0.70 23.58
N PHE A 216 -6.39 1.30 23.01
CA PHE A 216 -6.70 1.20 21.60
C PHE A 216 -6.17 2.43 20.86
N ILE A 217 -5.33 2.18 19.84
CA ILE A 217 -4.82 3.23 18.95
C ILE A 217 -5.21 2.87 17.52
N GLY A 218 -6.08 3.67 16.92
CA GLY A 218 -6.53 3.42 15.55
C GLY A 218 -7.76 4.24 15.18
N ARG A 219 -8.16 4.16 13.90
CA ARG A 219 -9.42 4.76 13.45
C ARG A 219 -10.59 4.05 14.13
N LEU A 220 -11.60 4.80 14.53
CA LEU A 220 -12.86 4.24 15.04
C LEU A 220 -13.71 3.78 13.86
N SER A 221 -13.46 2.55 13.39
CA SER A 221 -14.11 1.97 12.23
C SER A 221 -14.32 0.47 12.42
N ALA A 222 -15.36 -0.08 11.78
CA ALA A 222 -15.78 -1.47 11.94
C ALA A 222 -14.65 -2.48 11.62
N GLU A 223 -13.81 -2.17 10.62
CA GLU A 223 -12.67 -3.03 10.25
C GLU A 223 -11.57 -3.10 11.33
N LYS A 224 -11.62 -2.20 12.33
CA LYS A 224 -10.71 -2.22 13.49
C LYS A 224 -11.30 -2.92 14.69
N GLY A 225 -12.52 -3.48 14.57
CA GLY A 225 -13.19 -4.23 15.61
C GLY A 225 -13.69 -3.36 16.77
N ILE A 226 -14.00 -2.08 16.51
CA ILE A 226 -14.47 -1.18 17.56
C ILE A 226 -15.78 -1.66 18.19
N ASP A 227 -16.67 -2.26 17.40
CA ASP A 227 -17.94 -2.82 17.88
C ASP A 227 -17.71 -3.97 18.86
N VAL A 228 -16.63 -4.75 18.65
CA VAL A 228 -16.22 -5.83 19.55
C VAL A 228 -15.68 -5.27 20.86
N LEU A 229 -14.91 -4.18 20.78
CA LEU A 229 -14.38 -3.49 21.97
C LEU A 229 -15.48 -2.85 22.80
N ASP A 230 -16.47 -2.20 22.16
CA ASP A 230 -17.60 -1.59 22.86
C ASP A 230 -18.52 -2.62 23.55
N SER A 231 -18.60 -3.84 23.00
CA SER A 231 -19.38 -4.95 23.60
C SER A 231 -18.64 -5.69 24.72
N CYS A 232 -17.38 -5.36 24.98
CA CYS A 232 -16.56 -6.01 25.99
C CYS A 232 -16.66 -5.27 27.33
N ASP A 233 -17.63 -5.63 28.20
CA ASP A 233 -17.89 -5.02 29.51
C ASP A 233 -16.72 -5.12 30.52
N ARG A 234 -15.66 -5.86 30.19
CA ARG A 234 -14.48 -6.06 31.05
C ARG A 234 -13.23 -5.26 30.61
N CYS A 235 -13.30 -4.56 29.47
CA CYS A 235 -12.17 -3.78 28.99
C CYS A 235 -12.27 -2.34 29.50
N LEU A 236 -11.47 -1.99 30.51
CA LEU A 236 -11.20 -0.61 30.91
C LEU A 236 -10.39 0.09 29.81
N LEU A 237 -11.09 0.55 28.77
CA LEU A 237 -10.50 1.33 27.70
C LEU A 237 -10.40 2.79 28.14
N GLN A 238 -9.19 3.25 28.44
CA GLN A 238 -8.93 4.69 28.43
C GLN A 238 -8.92 5.15 26.97
N ARG A 239 -9.96 5.85 26.54
CA ARG A 239 -10.00 6.52 25.24
C ARG A 239 -8.96 7.65 25.27
N ALA A 240 -7.80 7.42 24.72
CA ALA A 240 -6.90 8.49 24.38
C ALA A 240 -7.46 9.21 23.15
N THR A 241 -8.28 10.23 23.35
CA THR A 241 -8.57 11.22 22.32
C THR A 241 -7.29 12.01 22.12
N ALA A 242 -6.43 11.56 21.20
CA ALA A 242 -5.40 12.41 20.68
C ALA A 242 -6.13 13.50 19.89
N GLY A 243 -6.23 14.68 20.49
CA GLY A 243 -6.70 15.87 19.81
C GLY A 243 -5.81 16.08 18.58
N LEU A 244 -6.39 15.92 17.41
CA LEU A 244 -5.84 16.43 16.19
C LEU A 244 -6.20 17.91 16.18
N GLY A 245 -5.30 18.75 16.69
CA GLY A 245 -5.22 20.16 16.36
C GLY A 245 -4.49 20.31 15.03
#